data_13abbcfa825a49d1122f04639a83afeb
#
_entry.id   13abbcfa825a49d1122f04639a83afeb
#
_cell.length_a   1.000
_cell.length_b   1.000
_cell.length_c   1.000
_cell.angle_alpha   90.00
_cell.angle_beta   90.00
_cell.angle_gamma   90.00
#
_symmetry.space_group_name_H-M   'P 1'
#
loop_
_entity.id
_entity.type
_entity.pdbx_description
1 polymer ?
#
loop_
_entity_poly.entity_id
_entity_poly.type
_entity_poly.pdbx_seq_one_letter_code
_entity_poly.pdbx_strand_id
1 'polypeptide(L)'
;MKVRVIGAGLAGVEAAHYLLKRGYQVELYEMRPKVMTPAHRTGDFAELVCSNSMRSDDIHNGVGLLKHEMRQFDSITMKAAQVAQVPAGSSLAVDRSIFSNTIYQTLTSFENVVIVNDVYQKIDEQVPTIIATGPLTHNDLMTSLGDLFDQSFLHFFDAVAPIIDGASIDMNVCYLKSRYDKGDADYINCPMDKDTYLQFHEALMRSDKVKVKDFENNVFEGCMPVETMAERGIDTLRFGPLKPVGLETEHIKPYAVIQLRQDDVGKSMYNIVGFQTHLTWPAQKQLIQMIPGLQNANIIRYGVMHKNHYIQSTEVLNGGFQVKSSPNIFIAGQLSGVEGYVESAASGLSAAIQMALYLTQGHVQPFPKDTMMGAMGRYVSTPNRSFVPMNANFGLMDLVEKKMRKADRKAFYVQRAIQAMDTFKKEVILSD
;
A
#
# COMPACT_ATOMS: atom_id res chain seq x y z
N MET A 1 30.49 -6.04 -3.90
CA MET A 1 30.22 -5.76 -2.49
C MET A 1 28.91 -6.47 -2.12
N LYS A 2 28.82 -7.00 -0.89
CA LYS A 2 27.63 -7.73 -0.39
C LYS A 2 26.70 -6.79 0.38
N VAL A 3 25.41 -6.88 0.12
CA VAL A 3 24.33 -6.13 0.80
C VAL A 3 23.26 -7.11 1.25
N ARG A 4 22.64 -6.88 2.39
CA ARG A 4 21.46 -7.63 2.86
C ARG A 4 20.18 -6.83 2.66
N VAL A 5 19.15 -7.52 2.20
CA VAL A 5 17.78 -6.99 2.17
C VAL A 5 16.90 -7.93 2.97
N ILE A 6 16.26 -7.42 4.01
CA ILE A 6 15.47 -8.21 4.95
C ILE A 6 13.99 -7.98 4.72
N GLY A 7 13.30 -9.04 4.23
CA GLY A 7 11.91 -9.03 3.81
C GLY A 7 11.77 -8.89 2.29
N ALA A 8 11.06 -9.83 1.66
CA ALA A 8 10.73 -9.82 0.22
C ALA A 8 9.32 -9.27 -0.05
N GLY A 9 8.86 -8.32 0.77
CA GLY A 9 7.68 -7.49 0.49
C GLY A 9 7.97 -6.43 -0.58
N LEU A 10 7.00 -5.55 -0.87
CA LEU A 10 7.11 -4.52 -1.92
C LEU A 10 8.37 -3.65 -1.80
N ALA A 11 8.73 -3.23 -0.59
CA ALA A 11 9.93 -2.43 -0.36
C ALA A 11 11.21 -3.24 -0.61
N GLY A 12 11.26 -4.49 -0.12
CA GLY A 12 12.46 -5.32 -0.25
C GLY A 12 12.73 -5.76 -1.68
N VAL A 13 11.71 -6.09 -2.46
CA VAL A 13 11.90 -6.48 -3.87
C VAL A 13 12.38 -5.31 -4.74
N GLU A 14 11.90 -4.09 -4.47
CA GLU A 14 12.43 -2.88 -5.11
C GLU A 14 13.91 -2.66 -4.76
N ALA A 15 14.22 -2.74 -3.47
CA ALA A 15 15.59 -2.56 -3.00
C ALA A 15 16.53 -3.60 -3.60
N ALA A 16 16.15 -4.88 -3.56
CA ALA A 16 16.95 -5.97 -4.11
C ALA A 16 17.17 -5.78 -5.62
N HIS A 17 16.11 -5.50 -6.38
CA HIS A 17 16.19 -5.31 -7.83
C HIS A 17 17.15 -4.17 -8.21
N TYR A 18 17.01 -3.01 -7.55
CA TYR A 18 17.86 -1.87 -7.82
C TYR A 18 19.35 -2.16 -7.57
N LEU A 19 19.68 -2.82 -6.45
CA LEU A 19 21.04 -3.17 -6.08
C LEU A 19 21.62 -4.26 -6.98
N LEU A 20 20.84 -5.30 -7.33
CA LEU A 20 21.25 -6.37 -8.24
C LEU A 20 21.64 -5.83 -9.62
N LYS A 21 20.86 -4.91 -10.17
CA LYS A 21 21.17 -4.24 -11.47
C LYS A 21 22.47 -3.45 -11.45
N ARG A 22 22.93 -3.02 -10.28
CA ARG A 22 24.20 -2.33 -10.08
C ARG A 22 25.37 -3.25 -9.72
N GLY A 23 25.17 -4.57 -9.81
CA GLY A 23 26.20 -5.57 -9.61
C GLY A 23 26.54 -5.86 -8.14
N TYR A 24 25.74 -5.35 -7.18
CA TYR A 24 25.89 -5.78 -5.79
C TYR A 24 25.48 -7.23 -5.64
N GLN A 25 26.15 -7.97 -4.75
CA GLN A 25 25.69 -9.28 -4.30
C GLN A 25 24.62 -9.07 -3.23
N VAL A 26 23.40 -9.53 -3.47
CA VAL A 26 22.26 -9.31 -2.57
C VAL A 26 21.86 -10.61 -1.88
N GLU A 27 21.90 -10.62 -0.55
CA GLU A 27 21.23 -11.62 0.27
C GLU A 27 19.82 -11.12 0.59
N LEU A 28 18.81 -11.71 -0.05
CA LEU A 28 17.40 -11.40 0.18
C LEU A 28 16.80 -12.40 1.16
N TYR A 29 16.51 -11.94 2.38
CA TYR A 29 15.88 -12.75 3.42
C TYR A 29 14.36 -12.67 3.31
N GLU A 30 13.69 -13.81 3.34
CA GLU A 30 12.23 -13.91 3.46
C GLU A 30 11.88 -15.07 4.41
N MET A 31 11.15 -14.77 5.49
CA MET A 31 10.81 -15.80 6.47
C MET A 31 9.72 -16.76 5.99
N ARG A 32 8.88 -16.33 5.04
CA ARG A 32 7.83 -17.19 4.47
C ARG A 32 8.41 -18.14 3.40
N PRO A 33 7.87 -19.30 3.25
CA PRO A 33 6.72 -19.89 3.95
C PRO A 33 7.05 -20.56 5.30
N LYS A 34 8.33 -20.55 5.76
CA LYS A 34 8.70 -21.20 7.02
C LYS A 34 7.95 -20.60 8.21
N VAL A 35 7.88 -19.27 8.28
CA VAL A 35 7.15 -18.53 9.32
C VAL A 35 6.18 -17.58 8.64
N MET A 36 4.89 -17.88 8.77
CA MET A 36 3.81 -17.08 8.20
C MET A 36 3.42 -15.92 9.13
N THR A 37 2.97 -14.82 8.55
CA THR A 37 2.35 -13.73 9.30
C THR A 37 0.83 -13.87 9.31
N PRO A 38 0.11 -13.20 10.21
CA PRO A 38 -1.35 -13.21 10.22
C PRO A 38 -2.01 -12.70 8.93
N ALA A 39 -1.34 -11.82 8.17
CA ALA A 39 -1.89 -11.20 6.97
C ALA A 39 -1.61 -11.99 5.68
N HIS A 40 -0.43 -12.60 5.57
CA HIS A 40 0.00 -13.31 4.37
C HIS A 40 -0.64 -14.70 4.27
N ARG A 41 -0.88 -15.17 3.05
CA ARG A 41 -1.47 -16.48 2.74
C ARG A 41 -0.52 -17.40 1.98
N THR A 42 0.47 -16.81 1.32
CA THR A 42 1.44 -17.50 0.49
C THR A 42 2.87 -17.18 0.93
N GLY A 43 3.85 -17.89 0.34
CA GLY A 43 5.26 -17.53 0.43
C GLY A 43 5.72 -16.58 -0.67
N ASP A 44 4.80 -16.05 -1.46
CA ASP A 44 5.11 -15.27 -2.66
C ASP A 44 5.73 -13.92 -2.30
N PHE A 45 6.68 -13.48 -3.14
CA PHE A 45 7.28 -12.16 -3.01
C PHE A 45 6.27 -11.06 -3.34
N ALA A 46 6.37 -9.95 -2.65
CA ALA A 46 5.48 -8.79 -2.80
C ALA A 46 3.98 -9.14 -2.76
N GLU A 47 3.57 -10.14 -1.96
CA GLU A 47 2.17 -10.50 -1.79
C GLU A 47 1.34 -9.29 -1.36
N LEU A 48 0.27 -8.99 -2.12
CA LEU A 48 -0.66 -7.91 -1.83
C LEU A 48 -1.73 -8.39 -0.83
N VAL A 49 -1.53 -8.11 0.44
CA VAL A 49 -2.32 -8.68 1.55
C VAL A 49 -3.71 -8.08 1.72
N CYS A 50 -3.90 -6.80 1.41
CA CYS A 50 -5.17 -6.08 1.64
C CYS A 50 -6.02 -6.03 0.37
N SER A 51 -5.55 -5.31 -0.63
CA SER A 51 -6.24 -4.99 -1.88
C SER A 51 -5.34 -5.36 -3.04
N ASN A 52 -5.89 -5.56 -4.22
CA ASN A 52 -5.10 -5.71 -5.45
C ASN A 52 -4.88 -4.37 -6.17
N SER A 53 -5.32 -3.26 -5.60
CA SER A 53 -5.19 -1.93 -6.20
C SER A 53 -3.99 -1.17 -5.69
N MET A 54 -3.25 -0.59 -6.61
CA MET A 54 -2.20 0.39 -6.37
C MET A 54 -2.72 1.83 -6.52
N ARG A 55 -4.04 2.01 -6.39
CA ARG A 55 -4.74 3.31 -6.50
C ARG A 55 -4.57 3.97 -7.89
N SER A 56 -4.92 5.26 -8.00
CA SER A 56 -4.90 6.00 -9.28
C SER A 56 -3.53 6.04 -9.93
N ASP A 57 -3.47 5.83 -11.25
CA ASP A 57 -2.25 6.01 -12.05
C ASP A 57 -2.16 7.40 -12.71
N ASP A 58 -3.15 8.26 -12.51
CA ASP A 58 -3.14 9.65 -12.99
C ASP A 58 -2.06 10.45 -12.26
N ILE A 59 -1.10 10.98 -13.01
CA ILE A 59 0.03 11.79 -12.50
C ILE A 59 -0.41 13.02 -11.70
N HIS A 60 -1.65 13.52 -11.92
CA HIS A 60 -2.22 14.64 -11.16
C HIS A 60 -2.76 14.23 -9.78
N ASN A 61 -2.46 13.02 -9.33
CA ASN A 61 -2.63 12.57 -7.96
C ASN A 61 -1.27 12.24 -7.34
N GLY A 62 -1.12 12.43 -6.03
CA GLY A 62 0.17 12.22 -5.36
C GLY A 62 0.74 10.82 -5.59
N VAL A 63 -0.08 9.77 -5.51
CA VAL A 63 0.34 8.39 -5.76
C VAL A 63 0.66 8.13 -7.25
N GLY A 64 -0.02 8.79 -8.18
CA GLY A 64 0.29 8.69 -9.61
C GLY A 64 1.62 9.37 -9.95
N LEU A 65 1.89 10.54 -9.34
CA LEU A 65 3.19 11.19 -9.45
C LEU A 65 4.30 10.32 -8.88
N LEU A 66 4.09 9.70 -7.70
CA LEU A 66 5.06 8.80 -7.09
C LEU A 66 5.41 7.61 -8.01
N LYS A 67 4.40 6.98 -8.64
CA LYS A 67 4.61 5.91 -9.61
C LYS A 67 5.39 6.39 -10.84
N HIS A 68 5.10 7.60 -11.32
CA HIS A 68 5.84 8.20 -12.43
C HIS A 68 7.32 8.36 -12.08
N GLU A 69 7.63 8.83 -10.87
CA GLU A 69 9.00 8.98 -10.36
C GLU A 69 9.70 7.61 -10.23
N MET A 70 9.02 6.59 -9.68
CA MET A 70 9.56 5.22 -9.58
C MET A 70 9.89 4.62 -10.96
N ARG A 71 9.04 4.84 -11.97
CA ARG A 71 9.27 4.34 -13.34
C ARG A 71 10.57 4.90 -13.94
N GLN A 72 11.01 6.09 -13.54
CA GLN A 72 12.26 6.67 -14.00
C GLN A 72 13.52 5.93 -13.52
N PHE A 73 13.39 5.16 -12.41
CA PHE A 73 14.46 4.32 -11.86
C PHE A 73 14.25 2.82 -12.11
N ASP A 74 13.46 2.48 -13.12
CA ASP A 74 13.26 1.10 -13.58
C ASP A 74 12.61 0.18 -12.51
N SER A 75 11.66 0.71 -11.76
CA SER A 75 10.93 0.00 -10.69
C SER A 75 10.40 -1.36 -11.13
N ILE A 76 10.76 -2.41 -10.40
CA ILE A 76 10.29 -3.78 -10.65
C ILE A 76 8.79 -3.91 -10.37
N THR A 77 8.28 -3.25 -9.32
CA THR A 77 6.85 -3.30 -8.98
C THR A 77 6.01 -2.61 -10.05
N MET A 78 6.47 -1.51 -10.62
CA MET A 78 5.75 -0.85 -11.72
C MET A 78 5.75 -1.67 -13.01
N LYS A 79 6.84 -2.37 -13.33
CA LYS A 79 6.91 -3.31 -14.46
C LYS A 79 5.98 -4.50 -14.26
N ALA A 80 6.05 -5.13 -13.09
CA ALA A 80 5.19 -6.26 -12.76
C ALA A 80 3.71 -5.85 -12.76
N ALA A 81 3.38 -4.65 -12.26
CA ALA A 81 2.03 -4.14 -12.29
C ALA A 81 1.50 -3.92 -13.71
N GLN A 82 2.34 -3.51 -14.65
CA GLN A 82 1.96 -3.37 -16.05
C GLN A 82 1.64 -4.73 -16.70
N VAL A 83 2.42 -5.78 -16.39
CA VAL A 83 2.19 -7.15 -16.87
C VAL A 83 0.92 -7.78 -16.29
N ALA A 84 0.67 -7.51 -15.01
CA ALA A 84 -0.41 -8.11 -14.24
C ALA A 84 -1.70 -7.28 -14.22
N GLN A 85 -1.78 -6.18 -14.99
CA GLN A 85 -2.90 -5.23 -14.90
C GLN A 85 -4.25 -5.90 -15.20
N VAL A 86 -5.24 -5.58 -14.35
CA VAL A 86 -6.65 -5.94 -14.56
C VAL A 86 -7.50 -4.67 -14.66
N PRO A 87 -8.65 -4.73 -15.35
CA PRO A 87 -9.55 -3.59 -15.48
C PRO A 87 -10.00 -3.03 -14.13
N ALA A 88 -9.82 -1.73 -13.90
CA ALA A 88 -10.22 -1.05 -12.68
C ALA A 88 -10.43 0.47 -12.88
N GLY A 89 -10.98 0.89 -14.00
CA GLY A 89 -11.22 2.29 -14.32
C GLY A 89 -9.92 3.12 -14.32
N SER A 90 -9.86 4.17 -13.52
CA SER A 90 -8.66 5.03 -13.40
C SER A 90 -7.63 4.51 -12.38
N SER A 91 -7.87 3.36 -11.76
CA SER A 91 -6.96 2.74 -10.79
C SER A 91 -6.07 1.70 -11.46
N LEU A 92 -4.81 1.60 -11.03
CA LEU A 92 -3.94 0.50 -11.37
C LEU A 92 -4.23 -0.67 -10.43
N ALA A 93 -4.95 -1.67 -10.90
CA ALA A 93 -5.18 -2.91 -10.18
C ALA A 93 -4.50 -4.08 -10.89
N VAL A 94 -4.13 -5.13 -10.15
CA VAL A 94 -3.34 -6.23 -10.68
C VAL A 94 -3.92 -7.58 -10.27
N ASP A 95 -3.70 -8.60 -11.11
CA ASP A 95 -3.78 -9.99 -10.70
C ASP A 95 -2.61 -10.29 -9.77
N ARG A 96 -2.91 -10.71 -8.54
CA ARG A 96 -1.89 -10.90 -7.49
C ARG A 96 -0.88 -11.97 -7.83
N SER A 97 -1.34 -13.08 -8.42
CA SER A 97 -0.50 -14.21 -8.74
C SER A 97 0.46 -13.88 -9.88
N ILE A 98 -0.02 -13.23 -10.94
CA ILE A 98 0.80 -12.78 -12.06
C ILE A 98 1.81 -11.74 -11.58
N PHE A 99 1.39 -10.81 -10.74
CA PHE A 99 2.23 -9.76 -10.18
C PHE A 99 3.41 -10.34 -9.37
N SER A 100 3.10 -11.18 -8.38
CA SER A 100 4.12 -11.79 -7.51
C SER A 100 5.06 -12.71 -8.29
N ASN A 101 4.52 -13.53 -9.21
CA ASN A 101 5.34 -14.41 -10.04
C ASN A 101 6.28 -13.62 -10.97
N THR A 102 5.82 -12.54 -11.58
CA THR A 102 6.67 -11.68 -12.43
C THR A 102 7.86 -11.11 -11.63
N ILE A 103 7.62 -10.65 -10.40
CA ILE A 103 8.68 -10.17 -9.50
C ILE A 103 9.65 -11.29 -9.14
N TYR A 104 9.13 -12.46 -8.74
CA TYR A 104 9.94 -13.61 -8.37
C TYR A 104 10.85 -14.05 -9.52
N GLN A 105 10.30 -14.25 -10.71
CA GLN A 105 11.08 -14.63 -11.90
C GLN A 105 12.15 -13.59 -12.26
N THR A 106 11.81 -12.30 -12.15
CA THR A 106 12.77 -11.24 -12.43
C THR A 106 13.94 -11.28 -11.44
N LEU A 107 13.67 -11.39 -10.13
CA LEU A 107 14.75 -11.39 -9.13
C LEU A 107 15.61 -12.65 -9.21
N THR A 108 15.00 -13.82 -9.44
CA THR A 108 15.73 -15.09 -9.51
C THR A 108 16.52 -15.26 -10.80
N SER A 109 16.31 -14.41 -11.82
CA SER A 109 17.13 -14.40 -13.03
C SER A 109 18.52 -13.78 -12.84
N PHE A 110 18.75 -13.06 -11.74
CA PHE A 110 20.06 -12.49 -11.43
C PHE A 110 21.00 -13.52 -10.80
N GLU A 111 22.22 -13.66 -11.33
CA GLU A 111 23.24 -14.58 -10.78
C GLU A 111 23.81 -14.12 -9.43
N ASN A 112 23.69 -12.82 -9.13
CA ASN A 112 24.22 -12.18 -7.93
C ASN A 112 23.18 -12.05 -6.79
N VAL A 113 22.04 -12.78 -6.86
CA VAL A 113 21.07 -12.90 -5.77
C VAL A 113 21.26 -14.21 -4.99
N VAL A 114 21.15 -14.12 -3.69
CA VAL A 114 21.01 -15.28 -2.80
C VAL A 114 19.73 -15.11 -2.00
N ILE A 115 18.75 -15.99 -2.24
CA ILE A 115 17.49 -15.99 -1.48
C ILE A 115 17.69 -16.85 -0.24
N VAL A 116 17.45 -16.28 0.93
CA VAL A 116 17.56 -16.94 2.24
C VAL A 116 16.16 -17.06 2.85
N ASN A 117 15.56 -18.25 2.75
CA ASN A 117 14.26 -18.51 3.37
C ASN A 117 14.45 -18.81 4.86
N ASP A 118 14.61 -17.75 5.65
CA ASP A 118 14.74 -17.86 7.11
C ASP A 118 14.39 -16.54 7.81
N VAL A 119 14.16 -16.65 9.14
CA VAL A 119 13.96 -15.49 10.00
C VAL A 119 15.29 -14.77 10.23
N TYR A 120 15.34 -13.49 9.92
CA TYR A 120 16.47 -12.63 10.29
C TYR A 120 16.24 -12.10 11.70
N GLN A 121 17.06 -12.51 12.66
CA GLN A 121 16.80 -12.30 14.09
C GLN A 121 17.58 -11.11 14.67
N LYS A 122 18.82 -10.89 14.23
CA LYS A 122 19.71 -9.90 14.84
C LYS A 122 20.42 -9.06 13.79
N ILE A 123 20.41 -7.75 14.01
CA ILE A 123 21.10 -6.79 13.15
C ILE A 123 22.61 -6.88 13.34
N ASP A 124 23.30 -6.91 12.20
CA ASP A 124 24.75 -6.82 12.12
C ASP A 124 25.10 -5.46 11.47
N GLU A 125 25.49 -4.49 12.28
CA GLU A 125 25.79 -3.12 11.84
C GLU A 125 27.01 -3.00 10.94
N GLN A 126 27.85 -4.07 10.84
CA GLN A 126 29.02 -4.07 9.97
C GLN A 126 28.66 -4.37 8.50
N VAL A 127 27.48 -4.91 8.24
CA VAL A 127 27.05 -5.29 6.89
C VAL A 127 25.97 -4.31 6.42
N PRO A 128 26.14 -3.66 5.24
CA PRO A 128 25.12 -2.83 4.66
C PRO A 128 23.79 -3.58 4.54
N THR A 129 22.74 -3.10 5.21
CA THR A 129 21.48 -3.82 5.35
C THR A 129 20.29 -2.88 5.17
N ILE A 130 19.35 -3.27 4.30
CA ILE A 130 18.04 -2.63 4.18
C ILE A 130 17.00 -3.50 4.87
N ILE A 131 16.36 -2.97 5.90
CA ILE A 131 15.28 -3.63 6.63
C ILE A 131 13.95 -3.21 6.02
N ALA A 132 13.28 -4.14 5.35
CA ALA A 132 12.06 -3.94 4.58
C ALA A 132 10.96 -4.96 4.97
N THR A 133 10.92 -5.33 6.24
CA THR A 133 10.08 -6.40 6.79
C THR A 133 8.61 -6.02 6.94
N GLY A 134 8.27 -4.75 6.69
CA GLY A 134 6.91 -4.26 6.78
C GLY A 134 6.37 -4.22 8.21
N PRO A 135 5.04 -4.12 8.37
CA PRO A 135 4.41 -3.86 9.66
C PRO A 135 4.28 -5.09 10.56
N LEU A 136 4.51 -6.29 10.02
CA LEU A 136 4.41 -7.59 10.72
C LEU A 136 5.78 -8.25 10.88
N THR A 137 6.76 -7.44 11.24
CA THR A 137 8.14 -7.86 11.52
C THR A 137 8.19 -8.90 12.65
N HIS A 138 9.04 -9.92 12.51
CA HIS A 138 9.24 -10.96 13.53
C HIS A 138 9.74 -10.38 14.85
N ASN A 139 9.29 -10.94 15.97
CA ASN A 139 9.56 -10.40 17.31
C ASN A 139 11.07 -10.30 17.63
N ASP A 140 11.87 -11.27 17.22
CA ASP A 140 13.32 -11.24 17.49
C ASP A 140 13.99 -10.04 16.81
N LEU A 141 13.62 -9.77 15.55
CA LEU A 141 14.12 -8.60 14.83
C LEU A 141 13.57 -7.30 15.43
N MET A 142 12.30 -7.29 15.89
CA MET A 142 11.70 -6.16 16.60
C MET A 142 12.51 -5.83 17.87
N THR A 143 12.89 -6.84 18.63
CA THR A 143 13.74 -6.66 19.82
C THR A 143 15.10 -6.06 19.44
N SER A 144 15.76 -6.63 18.42
CA SER A 144 17.07 -6.11 17.96
C SER A 144 17.00 -4.67 17.44
N LEU A 145 15.89 -4.28 16.78
CA LEU A 145 15.64 -2.90 16.34
C LEU A 145 15.35 -1.98 17.54
N GLY A 146 14.60 -2.45 18.54
CA GLY A 146 14.34 -1.71 19.78
C GLY A 146 15.64 -1.37 20.52
N ASP A 147 16.55 -2.35 20.62
CA ASP A 147 17.87 -2.16 21.22
C ASP A 147 18.71 -1.15 20.41
N LEU A 148 18.66 -1.21 19.07
CA LEU A 148 19.42 -0.30 18.21
C LEU A 148 18.93 1.16 18.31
N PHE A 149 17.62 1.37 18.52
CA PHE A 149 17.01 2.71 18.53
C PHE A 149 16.79 3.27 19.93
N ASP A 150 16.95 2.47 20.97
CA ASP A 150 16.55 2.81 22.35
C ASP A 150 15.10 3.34 22.42
N GLN A 151 14.19 2.69 21.67
CA GLN A 151 12.82 3.11 21.50
C GLN A 151 11.82 1.95 21.52
N SER A 152 10.59 2.26 21.94
CA SER A 152 9.42 1.38 21.74
C SER A 152 8.79 1.62 20.38
N PHE A 153 8.21 0.55 19.79
CA PHE A 153 7.48 0.65 18.55
C PHE A 153 6.11 1.30 18.73
N LEU A 154 5.74 2.13 17.76
CA LEU A 154 4.38 2.62 17.58
C LEU A 154 3.55 1.57 16.82
N HIS A 155 2.24 1.63 16.93
CA HIS A 155 1.37 0.73 16.20
C HIS A 155 0.05 1.41 15.81
N PHE A 156 -0.56 0.89 14.75
CA PHE A 156 -1.92 1.20 14.35
C PHE A 156 -2.62 -0.09 13.88
N PHE A 157 -3.96 -0.03 13.77
CA PHE A 157 -4.75 -1.15 13.26
C PHE A 157 -5.15 -0.90 11.81
N ASP A 158 -5.06 -1.95 11.00
CA ASP A 158 -5.46 -1.99 9.60
C ASP A 158 -6.46 -3.13 9.38
N ALA A 159 -7.47 -2.88 8.58
CA ALA A 159 -8.50 -3.86 8.25
C ALA A 159 -8.51 -4.18 6.76
N VAL A 160 -8.82 -5.43 6.43
CA VAL A 160 -8.88 -5.96 5.05
C VAL A 160 -10.32 -6.19 4.66
N ALA A 161 -10.68 -5.88 3.40
CA ALA A 161 -11.99 -6.14 2.85
C ALA A 161 -12.17 -7.60 2.38
N PRO A 162 -13.42 -8.14 2.41
CA PRO A 162 -13.73 -9.47 1.89
C PRO A 162 -13.58 -9.58 0.37
N ILE A 163 -13.32 -10.81 -0.10
CA ILE A 163 -13.29 -11.19 -1.52
C ILE A 163 -14.44 -12.15 -1.81
N ILE A 164 -15.19 -11.88 -2.86
CA ILE A 164 -16.39 -12.61 -3.30
C ILE A 164 -16.07 -13.41 -4.57
N ASP A 165 -16.61 -14.61 -4.65
CA ASP A 165 -16.63 -15.43 -5.87
C ASP A 165 -17.52 -14.78 -6.94
N GLY A 166 -16.94 -14.48 -8.10
CA GLY A 166 -17.63 -13.81 -9.20
C GLY A 166 -18.84 -14.60 -9.72
N ALA A 167 -18.77 -15.95 -9.70
CA ALA A 167 -19.87 -16.81 -10.14
C ALA A 167 -21.09 -16.75 -9.21
N SER A 168 -20.92 -16.26 -7.98
CA SER A 168 -21.98 -16.15 -6.98
C SER A 168 -22.71 -14.81 -6.99
N ILE A 169 -22.33 -13.86 -7.88
CA ILE A 169 -22.91 -12.54 -8.00
C ILE A 169 -24.12 -12.59 -8.96
N ASP A 170 -25.28 -12.10 -8.50
CA ASP A 170 -26.47 -12.01 -9.35
C ASP A 170 -26.44 -10.75 -10.24
N MET A 171 -26.03 -10.95 -11.48
CA MET A 171 -25.95 -9.87 -12.48
C MET A 171 -27.31 -9.39 -13.02
N ASN A 172 -28.44 -10.02 -12.63
CA ASN A 172 -29.79 -9.47 -12.92
C ASN A 172 -30.12 -8.30 -11.98
N VAL A 173 -29.48 -8.23 -10.82
CA VAL A 173 -29.65 -7.17 -9.82
C VAL A 173 -28.52 -6.14 -9.91
N CYS A 174 -27.30 -6.61 -10.15
CA CYS A 174 -26.11 -5.76 -10.26
C CYS A 174 -25.90 -5.26 -11.70
N TYR A 175 -25.13 -4.19 -11.85
CA TYR A 175 -24.79 -3.63 -13.16
C TYR A 175 -23.34 -3.18 -13.23
N LEU A 176 -22.78 -3.15 -14.44
CA LEU A 176 -21.42 -2.69 -14.70
C LEU A 176 -21.42 -1.17 -14.96
N LYS A 177 -20.61 -0.43 -14.21
CA LYS A 177 -20.37 0.99 -14.43
C LYS A 177 -19.16 1.47 -13.63
N SER A 178 -18.36 2.36 -14.23
CA SER A 178 -17.35 3.14 -13.51
C SER A 178 -17.89 4.51 -13.12
N ARG A 179 -17.46 5.03 -11.99
CA ARG A 179 -17.96 6.29 -11.43
C ARG A 179 -17.67 7.48 -12.35
N TYR A 180 -18.70 8.26 -12.69
CA TYR A 180 -18.64 9.38 -13.64
C TYR A 180 -18.21 8.97 -15.05
N ASP A 181 -18.44 7.71 -15.41
CA ASP A 181 -18.08 7.13 -16.71
C ASP A 181 -16.59 7.33 -17.05
N LYS A 182 -15.73 7.27 -16.02
CA LYS A 182 -14.28 7.38 -16.16
C LYS A 182 -13.66 6.01 -16.44
N GLY A 183 -13.14 5.83 -17.64
CA GLY A 183 -12.65 4.54 -18.13
C GLY A 183 -13.79 3.62 -18.56
N ASP A 184 -13.51 2.34 -18.69
CA ASP A 184 -14.50 1.32 -19.02
C ASP A 184 -15.41 0.99 -17.84
N ALA A 185 -16.50 0.27 -18.07
CA ALA A 185 -17.48 -0.13 -17.06
C ALA A 185 -16.94 -1.32 -16.21
N ASP A 186 -15.85 -1.10 -15.48
CA ASP A 186 -15.03 -2.15 -14.85
C ASP A 186 -15.52 -2.59 -13.45
N TYR A 187 -16.45 -1.85 -12.86
CA TYR A 187 -16.95 -2.17 -11.52
C TYR A 187 -18.35 -2.77 -11.60
N ILE A 188 -18.57 -3.87 -10.85
CA ILE A 188 -19.93 -4.35 -10.57
C ILE A 188 -20.49 -3.51 -9.44
N ASN A 189 -21.70 -2.98 -9.64
CA ASN A 189 -22.40 -2.11 -8.70
C ASN A 189 -23.63 -2.83 -8.15
N CYS A 190 -23.71 -2.94 -6.82
CA CYS A 190 -24.85 -3.50 -6.09
C CYS A 190 -25.68 -2.32 -5.53
N PRO A 191 -26.82 -1.97 -6.18
CA PRO A 191 -27.61 -0.81 -5.78
C PRO A 191 -28.49 -1.13 -4.57
N MET A 192 -28.62 -0.18 -3.66
CA MET A 192 -29.58 -0.21 -2.55
C MET A 192 -30.57 0.94 -2.69
N ASP A 193 -31.85 0.67 -2.48
CA ASP A 193 -32.82 1.69 -2.16
C ASP A 193 -32.67 2.18 -0.71
N LYS A 194 -33.51 3.12 -0.30
CA LYS A 194 -33.42 3.71 1.04
C LYS A 194 -33.71 2.70 2.14
N ASP A 195 -34.74 1.88 1.96
CA ASP A 195 -35.17 0.94 3.01
C ASP A 195 -34.16 -0.18 3.19
N THR A 196 -33.63 -0.73 2.10
CA THR A 196 -32.54 -1.71 2.11
C THR A 196 -31.29 -1.14 2.78
N TYR A 197 -30.92 0.10 2.47
CA TYR A 197 -29.77 0.75 3.11
C TYR A 197 -29.97 0.93 4.61
N LEU A 198 -31.14 1.35 5.05
CA LEU A 198 -31.42 1.54 6.48
C LEU A 198 -31.35 0.21 7.25
N GLN A 199 -31.92 -0.86 6.68
CA GLN A 199 -31.82 -2.20 7.26
C GLN A 199 -30.38 -2.70 7.30
N PHE A 200 -29.62 -2.49 6.22
CA PHE A 200 -28.20 -2.83 6.14
C PHE A 200 -27.38 -2.07 7.21
N HIS A 201 -27.59 -0.76 7.32
CA HIS A 201 -26.90 0.07 8.32
C HIS A 201 -27.22 -0.38 9.75
N GLU A 202 -28.49 -0.64 10.05
CA GLU A 202 -28.89 -1.16 11.36
C GLU A 202 -28.26 -2.52 11.68
N ALA A 203 -28.24 -3.44 10.70
CA ALA A 203 -27.59 -4.74 10.85
C ALA A 203 -26.10 -4.60 11.05
N LEU A 204 -25.43 -3.70 10.31
CA LEU A 204 -24.00 -3.40 10.48
C LEU A 204 -23.70 -2.90 11.90
N MET A 205 -24.52 -2.00 12.43
CA MET A 205 -24.34 -1.44 13.79
C MET A 205 -24.52 -2.49 14.89
N ARG A 206 -25.36 -3.50 14.66
CA ARG A 206 -25.63 -4.61 15.61
C ARG A 206 -24.71 -5.81 15.44
N SER A 207 -23.89 -5.83 14.39
CA SER A 207 -23.04 -6.96 14.05
C SER A 207 -21.92 -7.18 15.06
N ASP A 208 -21.64 -8.46 15.34
CA ASP A 208 -20.56 -8.85 16.26
C ASP A 208 -19.19 -8.49 15.68
N LYS A 209 -18.40 -7.80 16.52
CA LYS A 209 -17.04 -7.35 16.20
C LYS A 209 -16.02 -8.24 16.90
N VAL A 210 -14.88 -8.44 16.26
CA VAL A 210 -13.72 -9.08 16.91
C VAL A 210 -13.20 -8.13 17.99
N LYS A 211 -13.10 -8.63 19.23
CA LYS A 211 -12.57 -7.84 20.34
C LYS A 211 -11.06 -7.66 20.16
N VAL A 212 -10.63 -6.45 19.93
CA VAL A 212 -9.22 -6.08 19.84
C VAL A 212 -8.90 -5.12 20.97
N LYS A 213 -7.89 -5.48 21.78
CA LYS A 213 -7.42 -4.64 22.88
C LYS A 213 -6.75 -3.38 22.31
N ASP A 214 -7.08 -2.21 22.85
CA ASP A 214 -6.54 -0.89 22.44
C ASP A 214 -6.92 -0.40 21.03
N PHE A 215 -8.02 -0.92 20.44
CA PHE A 215 -8.47 -0.59 19.08
C PHE A 215 -8.92 0.87 18.92
N GLU A 216 -9.64 1.44 19.87
CA GLU A 216 -10.42 2.68 19.70
C GLU A 216 -9.57 3.93 19.41
N ASN A 217 -8.28 3.92 19.75
CA ASN A 217 -7.42 5.10 19.67
C ASN A 217 -6.39 5.09 18.52
N ASN A 218 -6.27 3.99 17.75
CA ASN A 218 -5.13 3.79 16.84
C ASN A 218 -5.53 3.19 15.48
N VAL A 219 -6.65 3.61 14.88
CA VAL A 219 -7.05 3.16 13.53
C VAL A 219 -6.53 4.13 12.49
N PHE A 220 -5.88 3.61 11.44
CA PHE A 220 -5.49 4.41 10.30
C PHE A 220 -6.73 4.85 9.50
N GLU A 221 -6.90 6.16 9.29
CA GLU A 221 -8.10 6.73 8.64
C GLU A 221 -8.36 6.15 7.24
N GLY A 222 -7.31 5.86 6.47
CA GLY A 222 -7.42 5.31 5.11
C GLY A 222 -7.87 3.85 5.04
N CYS A 223 -7.80 3.10 6.15
CA CYS A 223 -8.20 1.68 6.28
C CYS A 223 -9.24 1.49 7.37
N MET A 224 -9.99 2.56 7.67
CA MET A 224 -11.02 2.53 8.71
C MET A 224 -12.09 1.48 8.39
N PRO A 225 -12.45 0.61 9.36
CA PRO A 225 -13.52 -0.36 9.18
C PRO A 225 -14.86 0.29 8.85
N VAL A 226 -15.63 -0.36 7.99
CA VAL A 226 -16.93 0.14 7.52
C VAL A 226 -17.91 0.36 8.68
N GLU A 227 -17.89 -0.49 9.69
CA GLU A 227 -18.69 -0.36 10.90
C GLU A 227 -18.28 0.85 11.76
N THR A 228 -16.98 1.15 11.83
CA THR A 228 -16.48 2.35 12.53
C THR A 228 -16.87 3.63 11.78
N MET A 229 -16.87 3.58 10.44
CA MET A 229 -17.41 4.69 9.65
C MET A 229 -18.92 4.87 9.87
N ALA A 230 -19.69 3.78 9.95
CA ALA A 230 -21.13 3.81 10.18
C ALA A 230 -21.51 4.43 11.56
N GLU A 231 -20.68 4.21 12.58
CA GLU A 231 -20.85 4.80 13.92
C GLU A 231 -20.80 6.33 13.92
N ARG A 232 -20.14 6.94 12.93
CA ARG A 232 -20.05 8.40 12.79
C ARG A 232 -21.35 9.05 12.30
N GLY A 233 -22.31 8.26 11.84
CA GLY A 233 -23.65 8.70 11.42
C GLY A 233 -24.18 7.93 10.23
N ILE A 234 -25.53 7.91 10.14
CA ILE A 234 -26.26 7.11 9.15
C ILE A 234 -25.92 7.45 7.69
N ASP A 235 -25.54 8.67 7.40
CA ASP A 235 -25.18 9.11 6.05
C ASP A 235 -23.68 8.98 5.73
N THR A 236 -22.83 8.68 6.73
CA THR A 236 -21.38 8.66 6.57
C THR A 236 -20.94 7.73 5.44
N LEU A 237 -21.50 6.52 5.35
CA LEU A 237 -21.17 5.56 4.30
C LEU A 237 -21.60 6.06 2.91
N ARG A 238 -22.68 6.80 2.82
CA ARG A 238 -23.21 7.36 1.54
C ARG A 238 -22.38 8.55 1.03
N PHE A 239 -21.65 9.21 1.87
CA PHE A 239 -20.63 10.22 1.49
C PHE A 239 -19.23 9.63 1.34
N GLY A 240 -19.04 8.37 1.75
CA GLY A 240 -17.82 7.59 1.72
C GLY A 240 -17.88 6.43 0.72
N PRO A 241 -17.63 5.19 1.20
CA PRO A 241 -17.46 4.01 0.33
C PRO A 241 -18.73 3.61 -0.44
N LEU A 242 -19.92 3.87 0.10
CA LEU A 242 -21.20 3.51 -0.51
C LEU A 242 -21.86 4.68 -1.27
N LYS A 243 -21.09 5.67 -1.66
CA LYS A 243 -21.60 6.86 -2.36
C LYS A 243 -22.29 6.49 -3.68
N PRO A 244 -23.55 6.89 -3.92
CA PRO A 244 -24.25 6.57 -5.16
C PRO A 244 -23.90 7.49 -6.33
N VAL A 245 -23.47 8.73 -6.06
CA VAL A 245 -23.27 9.79 -7.06
C VAL A 245 -22.26 9.38 -8.13
N GLY A 246 -22.66 9.54 -9.40
CA GLY A 246 -21.88 9.16 -10.57
C GLY A 246 -22.00 7.68 -10.95
N LEU A 247 -22.92 6.94 -10.31
CA LEU A 247 -23.23 5.53 -10.60
C LEU A 247 -24.69 5.33 -11.03
N GLU A 248 -25.47 6.42 -11.14
CA GLU A 248 -26.85 6.37 -11.62
C GLU A 248 -26.89 5.92 -13.08
N THR A 249 -27.95 5.21 -13.44
CA THR A 249 -28.30 4.87 -14.84
C THR A 249 -29.64 5.52 -15.21
N GLU A 250 -30.08 5.38 -16.46
CA GLU A 250 -31.42 5.87 -16.90
C GLU A 250 -32.55 5.25 -16.07
N HIS A 251 -32.39 4.01 -15.61
CA HIS A 251 -33.40 3.24 -14.92
C HIS A 251 -33.17 3.05 -13.42
N ILE A 252 -31.92 3.26 -12.95
CA ILE A 252 -31.54 2.99 -11.56
C ILE A 252 -30.99 4.26 -10.92
N LYS A 253 -31.70 4.76 -9.89
CA LYS A 253 -31.26 5.87 -9.03
C LYS A 253 -31.05 5.34 -7.61
N PRO A 254 -29.90 4.77 -7.29
CA PRO A 254 -29.69 4.12 -6.02
C PRO A 254 -29.57 5.14 -4.89
N TYR A 255 -29.99 4.77 -3.69
CA TYR A 255 -29.77 5.54 -2.49
C TYR A 255 -28.34 5.34 -1.94
N ALA A 256 -27.81 4.12 -2.07
CA ALA A 256 -26.43 3.77 -1.81
C ALA A 256 -25.96 2.69 -2.80
N VAL A 257 -24.65 2.55 -2.99
CA VAL A 257 -24.10 1.53 -3.91
C VAL A 257 -22.86 0.90 -3.28
N ILE A 258 -22.82 -0.42 -3.22
CA ILE A 258 -21.60 -1.17 -2.97
C ILE A 258 -20.97 -1.51 -4.31
N GLN A 259 -19.68 -1.19 -4.45
CA GLN A 259 -18.90 -1.50 -5.65
C GLN A 259 -18.02 -2.72 -5.43
N LEU A 260 -17.98 -3.59 -6.42
CA LEU A 260 -17.09 -4.74 -6.46
C LEU A 260 -16.05 -4.51 -7.56
N ARG A 261 -14.77 -4.69 -7.23
CA ARG A 261 -13.64 -4.55 -8.14
C ARG A 261 -13.06 -5.91 -8.45
N GLN A 262 -12.80 -6.16 -9.72
CA GLN A 262 -12.12 -7.37 -10.20
C GLN A 262 -10.75 -7.54 -9.50
N ASP A 263 -10.47 -8.76 -9.01
CA ASP A 263 -9.26 -9.10 -8.24
C ASP A 263 -8.28 -10.01 -9.02
N ASP A 264 -8.76 -10.63 -10.10
CA ASP A 264 -7.97 -11.51 -10.97
C ASP A 264 -8.32 -11.31 -12.46
N VAL A 265 -7.42 -11.71 -13.37
CA VAL A 265 -7.64 -11.62 -14.84
C VAL A 265 -8.84 -12.46 -15.27
N GLY A 266 -9.06 -13.62 -14.65
CA GLY A 266 -10.13 -14.53 -14.96
C GLY A 266 -11.54 -14.06 -14.59
N LYS A 267 -11.67 -12.92 -13.93
CA LYS A 267 -12.95 -12.39 -13.40
C LYS A 267 -13.64 -13.37 -12.43
N SER A 268 -12.86 -14.20 -11.77
CA SER A 268 -13.38 -15.20 -10.83
C SER A 268 -13.52 -14.66 -9.42
N MET A 269 -12.80 -13.58 -9.08
CA MET A 269 -12.76 -12.99 -7.74
C MET A 269 -13.01 -11.48 -7.78
N TYR A 270 -13.80 -10.99 -6.82
CA TYR A 270 -14.13 -9.57 -6.67
C TYR A 270 -13.94 -9.09 -5.24
N ASN A 271 -13.21 -7.99 -5.09
CA ASN A 271 -13.01 -7.30 -3.81
C ASN A 271 -14.15 -6.31 -3.56
N ILE A 272 -14.73 -6.30 -2.36
CA ILE A 272 -15.72 -5.29 -1.95
C ILE A 272 -14.99 -3.99 -1.64
N VAL A 273 -15.19 -2.96 -2.47
CA VAL A 273 -14.47 -1.70 -2.37
C VAL A 273 -14.89 -0.91 -1.13
N GLY A 274 -13.90 -0.50 -0.33
CA GLY A 274 -14.13 0.33 0.86
C GLY A 274 -14.86 -0.40 2.00
N PHE A 275 -14.82 -1.73 2.01
CA PHE A 275 -15.49 -2.58 2.99
C PHE A 275 -14.49 -3.30 3.90
N GLN A 276 -13.45 -2.59 4.33
CA GLN A 276 -12.55 -3.06 5.38
C GLN A 276 -13.37 -3.28 6.63
N THR A 277 -13.11 -4.38 7.36
CA THR A 277 -13.94 -4.74 8.50
C THR A 277 -13.22 -5.55 9.57
N HIS A 278 -13.61 -5.38 10.83
CA HIS A 278 -13.24 -6.24 11.96
C HIS A 278 -14.43 -7.03 12.51
N LEU A 279 -15.49 -7.14 11.74
CA LEU A 279 -16.61 -8.02 12.08
C LEU A 279 -16.16 -9.48 12.16
N THR A 280 -16.83 -10.27 12.98
CA THR A 280 -16.65 -11.74 13.00
C THR A 280 -17.04 -12.33 11.65
N TRP A 281 -16.47 -13.47 11.26
CA TRP A 281 -16.79 -14.11 9.98
C TRP A 281 -18.28 -14.43 9.80
N PRO A 282 -19.01 -14.95 10.82
CA PRO A 282 -20.46 -15.11 10.71
C PRO A 282 -21.21 -13.79 10.45
N ALA A 283 -20.82 -12.72 11.14
CA ALA A 283 -21.42 -11.40 10.96
C ALA A 283 -21.14 -10.84 9.55
N GLN A 284 -19.91 -10.99 9.04
CA GLN A 284 -19.58 -10.61 7.66
C GLN A 284 -20.45 -11.35 6.66
N LYS A 285 -20.63 -12.67 6.83
CA LYS A 285 -21.46 -13.48 5.92
C LYS A 285 -22.92 -12.99 5.93
N GLN A 286 -23.50 -12.81 7.11
CA GLN A 286 -24.87 -12.31 7.22
C GLN A 286 -25.06 -10.94 6.58
N LEU A 287 -24.15 -10.01 6.84
CA LEU A 287 -24.21 -8.65 6.33
C LEU A 287 -24.04 -8.60 4.81
N ILE A 288 -23.08 -9.36 4.25
CA ILE A 288 -22.84 -9.43 2.80
C ILE A 288 -24.06 -10.00 2.09
N GLN A 289 -24.73 -11.00 2.66
CA GLN A 289 -25.94 -11.59 2.09
C GLN A 289 -27.17 -10.66 2.14
N MET A 290 -27.13 -9.53 2.85
CA MET A 290 -28.15 -8.48 2.79
C MET A 290 -27.98 -7.55 1.59
N ILE A 291 -26.81 -7.55 0.94
CA ILE A 291 -26.52 -6.68 -0.19
C ILE A 291 -27.25 -7.19 -1.44
N PRO A 292 -28.05 -6.35 -2.14
CA PRO A 292 -28.69 -6.75 -3.37
C PRO A 292 -27.70 -7.29 -4.41
N GLY A 293 -28.01 -8.50 -4.93
CA GLY A 293 -27.13 -9.24 -5.83
C GLY A 293 -26.08 -10.11 -5.15
N LEU A 294 -25.96 -10.06 -3.82
CA LEU A 294 -25.01 -10.89 -3.04
C LEU A 294 -25.69 -11.85 -2.05
N GLN A 295 -27.00 -12.07 -2.18
CA GLN A 295 -27.76 -12.93 -1.25
C GLN A 295 -27.21 -14.37 -1.18
N ASN A 296 -26.67 -14.87 -2.30
CA ASN A 296 -26.06 -16.17 -2.41
C ASN A 296 -24.52 -16.11 -2.52
N ALA A 297 -23.92 -14.99 -2.13
CA ALA A 297 -22.50 -14.76 -2.30
C ALA A 297 -21.65 -15.83 -1.55
N ASN A 298 -20.72 -16.40 -2.27
CA ASN A 298 -19.67 -17.22 -1.71
C ASN A 298 -18.46 -16.34 -1.38
N ILE A 299 -18.10 -16.28 -0.10
CA ILE A 299 -16.97 -15.46 0.37
C ILE A 299 -15.71 -16.32 0.29
N ILE A 300 -14.84 -16.00 -0.67
CA ILE A 300 -13.54 -16.67 -0.85
C ILE A 300 -12.57 -16.30 0.28
N ARG A 301 -12.60 -15.02 0.69
CA ARG A 301 -11.75 -14.49 1.75
C ARG A 301 -12.55 -13.55 2.63
N TYR A 302 -12.52 -13.78 3.93
CA TYR A 302 -13.09 -12.86 4.91
C TYR A 302 -12.16 -11.70 5.20
N GLY A 303 -12.74 -10.57 5.54
CA GLY A 303 -12.03 -9.43 6.10
C GLY A 303 -11.39 -9.80 7.45
N VAL A 304 -10.22 -9.25 7.70
CA VAL A 304 -9.47 -9.45 8.95
C VAL A 304 -8.79 -8.14 9.35
N MET A 305 -8.46 -8.01 10.64
CA MET A 305 -7.73 -6.87 11.17
C MET A 305 -6.35 -7.30 11.65
N HIS A 306 -5.37 -6.42 11.44
CA HIS A 306 -4.00 -6.62 11.85
C HIS A 306 -3.50 -5.45 12.69
N LYS A 307 -2.64 -5.74 13.65
CA LYS A 307 -1.86 -4.73 14.39
C LYS A 307 -0.55 -4.51 13.64
N ASN A 308 -0.40 -3.34 13.07
CA ASN A 308 0.76 -2.94 12.29
C ASN A 308 1.74 -2.13 13.14
N HIS A 309 3.02 -2.45 13.06
CA HIS A 309 4.07 -1.75 13.78
C HIS A 309 4.84 -0.80 12.87
N TYR A 310 5.30 0.31 13.44
CA TYR A 310 6.21 1.25 12.78
C TYR A 310 7.11 1.92 13.83
N ILE A 311 8.22 2.52 13.38
CA ILE A 311 9.16 3.25 14.24
C ILE A 311 8.83 4.73 14.29
N GLN A 312 9.29 5.42 15.34
CA GLN A 312 9.31 6.89 15.38
C GLN A 312 10.42 7.41 14.45
N SER A 313 10.25 7.23 13.16
CA SER A 313 11.29 7.41 12.14
C SER A 313 11.86 8.84 12.08
N THR A 314 11.08 9.84 12.45
CA THR A 314 11.49 11.25 12.49
C THR A 314 12.69 11.50 13.42
N GLU A 315 12.86 10.66 14.43
CA GLU A 315 14.02 10.71 15.34
C GLU A 315 15.16 9.84 14.84
N VAL A 316 14.86 8.71 14.21
CA VAL A 316 15.81 7.65 13.85
C VAL A 316 16.41 7.84 12.46
N LEU A 317 15.62 8.25 11.46
CA LEU A 317 16.01 8.26 10.06
C LEU A 317 16.40 9.65 9.56
N ASN A 318 17.31 9.70 8.59
CA ASN A 318 17.49 10.86 7.72
C ASN A 318 16.59 10.77 6.46
N GLY A 319 16.61 11.79 5.62
CA GLY A 319 15.77 11.86 4.42
C GLY A 319 16.05 10.81 3.34
N GLY A 320 17.12 10.05 3.48
CA GLY A 320 17.49 8.92 2.63
C GLY A 320 17.10 7.56 3.21
N PHE A 321 16.24 7.51 4.24
CA PHE A 321 15.84 6.30 4.95
C PHE A 321 16.99 5.60 5.68
N GLN A 322 18.14 6.25 5.85
CA GLN A 322 19.32 5.75 6.58
C GLN A 322 19.16 6.02 8.07
N VAL A 323 19.54 5.06 8.90
CA VAL A 323 19.59 5.21 10.36
C VAL A 323 20.72 6.15 10.75
N LYS A 324 20.42 7.22 11.49
CA LYS A 324 21.38 8.28 11.88
C LYS A 324 22.51 7.75 12.74
N SER A 325 22.23 6.82 13.66
CA SER A 325 23.20 6.21 14.57
C SER A 325 24.01 5.06 13.96
N SER A 326 23.50 4.43 12.87
CA SER A 326 24.11 3.27 12.22
C SER A 326 24.08 3.42 10.70
N PRO A 327 25.08 4.04 10.08
CA PRO A 327 25.06 4.42 8.67
C PRO A 327 24.94 3.27 7.67
N ASN A 328 25.29 2.05 8.07
CA ASN A 328 25.11 0.84 7.24
C ASN A 328 23.66 0.32 7.23
N ILE A 329 22.77 0.85 8.09
CA ILE A 329 21.39 0.36 8.24
C ILE A 329 20.41 1.36 7.62
N PHE A 330 19.50 0.84 6.79
CA PHE A 330 18.41 1.57 6.18
C PHE A 330 17.08 0.89 6.53
N ILE A 331 16.01 1.67 6.73
CA ILE A 331 14.67 1.16 7.05
C ILE A 331 13.71 1.59 5.96
N ALA A 332 13.03 0.64 5.32
CA ALA A 332 12.08 0.91 4.25
C ALA A 332 10.73 0.23 4.48
N GLY A 333 9.75 0.58 3.67
CA GLY A 333 8.39 0.07 3.77
C GLY A 333 7.62 0.66 4.93
N GLN A 334 6.52 0.03 5.26
CA GLN A 334 5.57 0.50 6.28
C GLN A 334 6.21 0.68 7.66
N LEU A 335 7.24 -0.11 7.97
CA LEU A 335 8.02 0.02 9.21
C LEU A 335 8.62 1.41 9.38
N SER A 336 8.99 2.09 8.29
CA SER A 336 9.52 3.47 8.31
C SER A 336 8.46 4.55 8.50
N GLY A 337 7.16 4.20 8.59
CA GLY A 337 6.07 5.16 8.72
C GLY A 337 5.55 5.73 7.41
N VAL A 338 5.84 5.11 6.27
CA VAL A 338 5.07 5.30 5.05
C VAL A 338 3.88 4.34 5.03
N GLU A 339 2.76 4.74 4.43
CA GLU A 339 1.56 3.91 4.36
C GLU A 339 1.11 3.71 2.92
N GLY A 340 0.89 2.43 2.55
CA GLY A 340 0.41 2.00 1.24
C GLY A 340 1.45 1.22 0.43
N TYR A 341 0.96 0.47 -0.57
CA TYR A 341 1.79 -0.40 -1.41
C TYR A 341 2.83 0.36 -2.22
N VAL A 342 2.40 1.43 -2.89
CA VAL A 342 3.28 2.24 -3.75
C VAL A 342 4.30 3.00 -2.92
N GLU A 343 3.88 3.54 -1.77
CA GLU A 343 4.75 4.23 -0.82
C GLU A 343 5.80 3.28 -0.24
N SER A 344 5.40 2.06 0.12
CA SER A 344 6.33 1.02 0.60
C SER A 344 7.36 0.67 -0.47
N ALA A 345 6.93 0.41 -1.71
CA ALA A 345 7.82 0.14 -2.83
C ALA A 345 8.77 1.33 -3.09
N ALA A 346 8.24 2.56 -3.15
CA ALA A 346 9.03 3.77 -3.37
C ALA A 346 10.08 4.01 -2.27
N SER A 347 9.75 3.73 -1.01
CA SER A 347 10.71 3.84 0.10
C SER A 347 11.83 2.81 0.00
N GLY A 348 11.53 1.57 -0.46
CA GLY A 348 12.52 0.54 -0.74
C GLY A 348 13.47 0.93 -1.86
N LEU A 349 12.93 1.44 -2.97
CA LEU A 349 13.70 1.99 -4.08
C LEU A 349 14.57 3.18 -3.63
N SER A 350 14.00 4.10 -2.84
CA SER A 350 14.74 5.24 -2.29
C SER A 350 15.89 4.77 -1.40
N ALA A 351 15.64 3.87 -0.45
CA ALA A 351 16.67 3.33 0.44
C ALA A 351 17.80 2.65 -0.34
N ALA A 352 17.49 1.91 -1.41
CA ALA A 352 18.49 1.24 -2.24
C ALA A 352 19.35 2.23 -3.03
N ILE A 353 18.73 3.28 -3.62
CA ILE A 353 19.46 4.35 -4.30
C ILE A 353 20.39 5.05 -3.32
N GLN A 354 19.91 5.40 -2.13
CA GLN A 354 20.68 6.09 -1.12
C GLN A 354 21.78 5.21 -0.53
N MET A 355 21.55 3.90 -0.38
CA MET A 355 22.58 2.95 0.02
C MET A 355 23.67 2.83 -1.04
N ALA A 356 23.33 2.74 -2.32
CA ALA A 356 24.31 2.70 -3.39
C ALA A 356 25.19 3.96 -3.40
N LEU A 357 24.60 5.15 -3.25
CA LEU A 357 25.33 6.41 -3.10
C LEU A 357 26.23 6.43 -1.86
N TYR A 358 25.73 5.99 -0.72
CA TYR A 358 26.52 5.89 0.50
C TYR A 358 27.72 4.96 0.34
N LEU A 359 27.55 3.80 -0.31
CA LEU A 359 28.61 2.83 -0.52
C LEU A 359 29.68 3.28 -1.53
N THR A 360 29.30 4.15 -2.48
CA THR A 360 30.22 4.67 -3.52
C THR A 360 30.84 6.01 -3.16
N GLN A 361 30.09 6.89 -2.47
CA GLN A 361 30.48 8.29 -2.22
C GLN A 361 30.70 8.60 -0.72
N GLY A 362 30.32 7.68 0.20
CA GLY A 362 30.44 7.87 1.65
C GLY A 362 29.31 8.70 2.28
N HIS A 363 28.31 9.14 1.49
CA HIS A 363 27.17 9.92 2.00
C HIS A 363 25.89 9.63 1.22
N VAL A 364 24.73 9.89 1.83
CA VAL A 364 23.44 9.86 1.17
C VAL A 364 23.14 11.20 0.51
N GLN A 365 22.41 11.17 -0.61
CA GLN A 365 21.88 12.34 -1.30
C GLN A 365 20.37 12.20 -1.44
N PRO A 366 19.57 12.63 -0.43
CA PRO A 366 18.12 12.49 -0.46
C PRO A 366 17.49 13.10 -1.72
N PHE A 367 16.39 12.50 -2.17
CA PHE A 367 15.63 13.04 -3.30
C PHE A 367 15.22 14.51 -3.07
N PRO A 368 15.16 15.33 -4.13
CA PRO A 368 14.77 16.73 -4.02
C PRO A 368 13.39 16.89 -3.37
N LYS A 369 13.25 17.85 -2.45
CA LYS A 369 12.00 18.11 -1.72
C LYS A 369 10.80 18.42 -2.62
N ASP A 370 11.04 18.80 -3.86
CA ASP A 370 10.05 19.12 -4.88
C ASP A 370 9.54 17.88 -5.62
N THR A 371 10.05 16.69 -5.31
CA THR A 371 9.55 15.39 -5.79
C THR A 371 8.68 14.72 -4.74
N MET A 372 7.83 13.77 -5.13
CA MET A 372 7.02 13.02 -4.16
C MET A 372 7.90 12.06 -3.34
N MET A 373 8.91 11.41 -3.96
CA MET A 373 9.90 10.59 -3.23
C MET A 373 10.65 11.42 -2.19
N GLY A 374 11.09 12.63 -2.53
CA GLY A 374 11.76 13.54 -1.59
C GLY A 374 10.84 14.07 -0.50
N ALA A 375 9.59 14.39 -0.82
CA ALA A 375 8.58 14.80 0.15
C ALA A 375 8.29 13.69 1.18
N MET A 376 8.24 12.43 0.75
CA MET A 376 8.10 11.27 1.65
C MET A 376 9.34 11.09 2.53
N GLY A 377 10.55 11.14 1.97
CA GLY A 377 11.80 11.07 2.74
C GLY A 377 11.88 12.18 3.81
N ARG A 378 11.47 13.39 3.46
CA ARG A 378 11.38 14.50 4.40
C ARG A 378 10.34 14.26 5.50
N TYR A 379 9.16 13.73 5.16
CA TYR A 379 8.11 13.42 6.13
C TYR A 379 8.59 12.46 7.21
N VAL A 380 9.24 11.36 6.84
CA VAL A 380 9.73 10.34 7.78
C VAL A 380 10.99 10.75 8.54
N SER A 381 11.61 11.87 8.21
CA SER A 381 12.86 12.34 8.84
C SER A 381 12.76 13.68 9.57
N THR A 382 11.62 14.40 9.42
CA THR A 382 11.42 15.70 10.07
C THR A 382 10.73 15.49 11.43
N PRO A 383 11.31 16.00 12.54
CA PRO A 383 10.72 15.85 13.86
C PRO A 383 9.25 16.26 13.93
N ASN A 384 8.41 15.36 14.40
CA ASN A 384 6.97 15.54 14.55
C ASN A 384 6.46 14.79 15.77
N ARG A 385 5.89 15.50 16.76
CA ARG A 385 5.34 14.90 17.98
C ARG A 385 4.12 14.01 17.74
N SER A 386 3.38 14.25 16.67
CA SER A 386 2.18 13.50 16.28
C SER A 386 2.44 12.72 15.01
N PHE A 387 3.61 12.06 14.91
CA PHE A 387 3.96 11.26 13.75
C PHE A 387 3.03 10.06 13.58
N VAL A 388 2.41 9.96 12.42
CA VAL A 388 1.57 8.85 12.00
C VAL A 388 1.94 8.44 10.56
N PRO A 389 1.76 7.18 10.18
CA PRO A 389 2.00 6.75 8.80
C PRO A 389 1.21 7.59 7.79
N MET A 390 1.80 7.87 6.62
CA MET A 390 1.23 8.79 5.64
C MET A 390 1.31 8.24 4.22
N ASN A 391 0.19 8.39 3.49
CA ASN A 391 0.14 8.13 2.06
C ASN A 391 0.69 9.31 1.23
N ALA A 392 1.18 8.98 0.03
CA ALA A 392 1.59 9.99 -0.95
C ALA A 392 0.44 10.92 -1.34
N ASN A 393 0.59 12.20 -1.05
CA ASN A 393 -0.35 13.25 -1.41
C ASN A 393 0.38 14.60 -1.56
N PHE A 394 -0.22 15.52 -2.32
CA PHE A 394 0.39 16.82 -2.57
C PHE A 394 0.52 17.71 -1.32
N GLY A 395 -0.13 17.37 -0.20
CA GLY A 395 0.04 18.06 1.08
C GLY A 395 1.41 17.84 1.72
N LEU A 396 2.15 16.79 1.30
CA LEU A 396 3.52 16.54 1.74
C LEU A 396 4.55 17.46 1.06
N MET A 397 4.21 18.01 -0.11
CA MET A 397 5.09 18.88 -0.89
C MET A 397 4.99 20.33 -0.40
N ASP A 398 6.04 21.11 -0.63
CA ASP A 398 6.05 22.53 -0.28
C ASP A 398 4.92 23.27 -0.98
N LEU A 399 4.22 24.12 -0.22
CA LEU A 399 3.09 24.89 -0.73
C LEU A 399 3.52 25.86 -1.84
N VAL A 400 2.63 26.03 -2.81
CA VAL A 400 2.78 27.07 -3.82
C VAL A 400 2.25 28.39 -3.25
N GLU A 401 3.12 29.37 -3.10
CA GLU A 401 2.75 30.70 -2.54
C GLU A 401 1.75 31.47 -3.40
N LYS A 402 1.74 31.19 -4.72
CA LYS A 402 0.85 31.85 -5.67
C LYS A 402 -0.57 31.28 -5.60
N LYS A 403 -1.58 32.14 -5.49
CA LYS A 403 -2.99 31.75 -5.62
C LYS A 403 -3.25 31.16 -7.00
N MET A 404 -3.64 29.89 -7.05
CA MET A 404 -3.96 29.14 -8.28
C MET A 404 -5.27 28.36 -8.12
N ARG A 405 -5.98 28.12 -9.23
CA ARG A 405 -7.10 27.17 -9.25
C ARG A 405 -6.58 25.76 -8.90
N LYS A 406 -7.40 24.93 -8.33
CA LYS A 406 -7.02 23.58 -7.85
C LYS A 406 -6.37 22.71 -8.94
N ALA A 407 -6.88 22.77 -10.18
CA ALA A 407 -6.33 22.02 -11.31
C ALA A 407 -4.94 22.53 -11.71
N ASP A 408 -4.79 23.86 -11.85
CA ASP A 408 -3.54 24.49 -12.25
C ASP A 408 -2.44 24.25 -11.18
N ARG A 409 -2.82 24.24 -9.90
CA ARG A 409 -1.90 23.92 -8.80
C ARG A 409 -1.38 22.50 -8.86
N LYS A 410 -2.25 21.51 -9.22
CA LYS A 410 -1.81 20.12 -9.40
C LYS A 410 -0.83 19.98 -10.56
N ALA A 411 -1.14 20.59 -11.70
CA ALA A 411 -0.26 20.60 -12.87
C ALA A 411 1.11 21.25 -12.55
N PHE A 412 1.11 22.31 -11.76
CA PHE A 412 2.34 22.97 -11.30
C PHE A 412 3.20 22.05 -10.43
N TYR A 413 2.61 21.32 -9.47
CA TYR A 413 3.33 20.34 -8.65
C TYR A 413 3.97 19.26 -9.52
N VAL A 414 3.23 18.72 -10.48
CA VAL A 414 3.72 17.69 -11.40
C VAL A 414 4.90 18.20 -12.22
N GLN A 415 4.78 19.39 -12.85
CA GLN A 415 5.85 19.96 -13.65
C GLN A 415 7.12 20.20 -12.83
N ARG A 416 6.96 20.76 -11.63
CA ARG A 416 8.08 21.03 -10.70
C ARG A 416 8.79 19.74 -10.31
N ALA A 417 8.02 18.70 -10.00
CA ALA A 417 8.55 17.39 -9.62
C ALA A 417 9.33 16.72 -10.75
N ILE A 418 8.80 16.75 -11.99
CA ILE A 418 9.48 16.19 -13.16
C ILE A 418 10.83 16.89 -13.38
N GLN A 419 10.86 18.22 -13.35
CA GLN A 419 12.09 18.98 -13.54
C GLN A 419 13.15 18.69 -12.46
N ALA A 420 12.72 18.62 -11.19
CA ALA A 420 13.61 18.30 -10.08
C ALA A 420 14.15 16.88 -10.18
N MET A 421 13.30 15.92 -10.57
CA MET A 421 13.68 14.52 -10.74
C MET A 421 14.65 14.31 -11.91
N ASP A 422 14.43 14.98 -13.05
CA ASP A 422 15.33 14.93 -14.22
C ASP A 422 16.73 15.47 -13.88
N THR A 423 16.80 16.51 -13.04
CA THR A 423 18.08 17.06 -12.56
C THR A 423 18.78 16.07 -11.64
N PHE A 424 18.08 15.58 -10.63
CA PHE A 424 18.61 14.61 -9.67
C PHE A 424 19.10 13.33 -10.35
N LYS A 425 18.32 12.81 -11.30
CA LYS A 425 18.68 11.61 -12.03
C LYS A 425 20.00 11.76 -12.80
N LYS A 426 20.25 12.93 -13.42
CA LYS A 426 21.50 13.22 -14.10
C LYS A 426 22.68 13.23 -13.13
N GLU A 427 22.49 13.83 -11.94
CA GLU A 427 23.53 13.89 -10.91
C GLU A 427 23.87 12.49 -10.38
N VAL A 428 22.85 11.65 -10.12
CA VAL A 428 23.03 10.29 -9.60
C VAL A 428 23.63 9.35 -10.65
N ILE A 429 23.22 9.44 -11.93
CA ILE A 429 23.76 8.57 -13.02
C ILE A 429 25.20 8.96 -13.39
N LEU A 430 25.55 10.24 -13.31
CA LEU A 430 26.92 10.70 -13.59
C LEU A 430 27.91 10.34 -12.47
N SER A 431 27.39 9.93 -11.32
CA SER A 431 28.20 9.52 -10.16
C SER A 431 28.29 7.99 -10.01
N ASP A 432 27.58 7.23 -10.82
CA ASP A 432 27.72 5.77 -11.00
C ASP A 432 28.79 5.47 -12.07
#